data_fa97cc4e43c911ac577bfa38d2d303bb
#
_entry.id   fa97cc4e43c911ac577bfa38d2d303bb
#
_cell.length_a   1.000
_cell.length_b   1.000
_cell.length_c   1.000
_cell.angle_alpha   90.00
_cell.angle_beta   90.00
_cell.angle_gamma   90.00
#
_symmetry.space_group_name_H-M   'P 1'
#
loop_
_entity.id
_entity.type
_entity.pdbx_description
1 polymer ?
#
loop_
_entity_poly.entity_id
_entity_poly.type
_entity_poly.pdbx_seq_one_letter_code
_entity_poly.pdbx_strand_id
1 'polypeptide(L)'
;MQILQSSKAVPKNEYSTEELIEAFPCRLPDGVKKNVLNLGVSKRHLVSSIPSSSNKETIMSAKELVDICLEVCQDTLEKADLSVKDVGYFIAAYDANPFLCPGLSHLLIRKLGFNPYIKHVNVQGMACVAFTKAFELAEDHLATHPHDHVLLCTSGVNSYWLINQLRRLKDVMGIREIRLIKNKSKQKMELRKWIATMEYFLFGDGVASCVMAREGDGLSVNKIVSVTNFRKNDIMAGYARIVALNEPFKFGFYSHLDKKLPRLGVEYTSLAIEKLLGKNAENIMKNAKKWAIHTGSKRILNLMAEHHRIQPEKLKESHEVLNEYGNLSGASLLFILEKIVSENKFSTGDMILMLGYGWGFSASAALLEFSETARMKR
;
A
#
# COMPACT_ATOMS: atom_id res chain seq x y z
N MET A 1 -9.62 -11.46 -16.47
CA MET A 1 -9.54 -11.95 -15.08
C MET A 1 -10.59 -11.25 -14.23
N GLN A 2 -11.24 -11.94 -13.30
CA GLN A 2 -12.27 -11.41 -12.41
C GLN A 2 -11.79 -11.41 -10.96
N ILE A 3 -12.03 -10.34 -10.22
CA ILE A 3 -11.93 -10.35 -8.75
C ILE A 3 -13.31 -10.81 -8.26
N LEU A 4 -13.39 -12.02 -7.74
CA LEU A 4 -14.66 -12.61 -7.30
C LEU A 4 -15.11 -12.03 -5.97
N GLN A 5 -14.21 -11.97 -4.99
CA GLN A 5 -14.44 -11.43 -3.66
C GLN A 5 -13.17 -10.82 -3.08
N SER A 6 -13.34 -9.95 -2.10
CA SER A 6 -12.24 -9.38 -1.32
C SER A 6 -12.63 -9.18 0.13
N SER A 7 -11.62 -9.11 1.00
CA SER A 7 -11.76 -8.81 2.41
C SER A 7 -10.60 -7.99 2.89
N LYS A 8 -10.79 -7.26 3.99
CA LYS A 8 -9.75 -6.46 4.63
C LYS A 8 -9.87 -6.54 6.14
N ALA A 9 -8.75 -6.40 6.81
CA ALA A 9 -8.70 -6.23 8.25
C ALA A 9 -7.59 -5.26 8.65
N VAL A 10 -7.76 -4.66 9.82
CA VAL A 10 -6.79 -3.77 10.44
C VAL A 10 -6.47 -4.25 11.84
N PRO A 11 -5.28 -3.94 12.37
CA PRO A 11 -4.96 -4.22 13.77
C PRO A 11 -5.97 -3.56 14.73
N LYS A 12 -6.11 -4.11 15.93
CA LYS A 12 -7.06 -3.63 16.95
C LYS A 12 -6.69 -2.26 17.53
N ASN A 13 -5.40 -1.93 17.55
CA ASN A 13 -4.94 -0.67 18.14
C ASN A 13 -5.18 0.48 17.14
N GLU A 14 -6.21 1.28 17.39
CA GLU A 14 -6.48 2.52 16.64
C GLU A 14 -5.90 3.72 17.39
N TYR A 15 -5.29 4.65 16.66
CA TYR A 15 -4.74 5.88 17.18
C TYR A 15 -5.08 7.06 16.28
N SER A 16 -5.52 8.17 16.87
CA SER A 16 -5.61 9.46 16.18
C SER A 16 -4.22 10.05 15.93
N THR A 17 -4.14 10.97 15.00
CA THR A 17 -2.89 11.71 14.76
C THR A 17 -2.49 12.53 15.99
N GLU A 18 -3.44 13.07 16.72
CA GLU A 18 -3.24 13.84 17.95
C GLU A 18 -2.64 12.97 19.05
N GLU A 19 -3.20 11.78 19.32
CA GLU A 19 -2.65 10.83 20.30
C GLU A 19 -1.20 10.43 19.94
N LEU A 20 -0.91 10.23 18.65
CA LEU A 20 0.45 9.92 18.21
C LEU A 20 1.39 11.12 18.37
N ILE A 21 0.92 12.36 18.21
CA ILE A 21 1.71 13.56 18.47
C ILE A 21 2.05 13.68 19.96
N GLU A 22 1.09 13.40 20.84
CA GLU A 22 1.28 13.43 22.30
C GLU A 22 2.24 12.34 22.77
N ALA A 23 2.11 11.13 22.21
CA ALA A 23 2.97 9.99 22.52
C ALA A 23 4.34 10.01 21.82
N PHE A 24 4.62 11.03 20.97
CA PHE A 24 5.85 11.08 20.20
C PHE A 24 7.07 11.23 21.12
N PRO A 25 8.21 10.55 20.85
CA PRO A 25 9.37 10.50 21.76
C PRO A 25 9.99 11.85 22.14
N CYS A 26 9.71 12.90 21.35
CA CYS A 26 10.19 14.25 21.63
C CYS A 26 9.14 15.29 21.22
N ARG A 27 9.26 16.50 21.78
CA ARG A 27 8.37 17.62 21.39
C ARG A 27 8.56 17.96 19.91
N LEU A 28 7.48 17.91 19.14
CA LEU A 28 7.48 18.34 17.75
C LEU A 28 7.40 19.87 17.64
N PRO A 29 8.30 20.54 16.89
CA PRO A 29 8.16 21.95 16.55
C PRO A 29 6.86 22.23 15.78
N ASP A 30 6.29 23.44 15.90
CA ASP A 30 5.01 23.78 15.27
C ASP A 30 5.02 23.61 13.75
N GLY A 31 6.14 23.93 13.09
CA GLY A 31 6.30 23.69 11.66
C GLY A 31 6.26 22.21 11.27
N VAL A 32 6.75 21.33 12.13
CA VAL A 32 6.68 19.87 11.94
C VAL A 32 5.26 19.38 12.18
N LYS A 33 4.61 19.81 13.27
CA LYS A 33 3.19 19.51 13.55
C LYS A 33 2.29 19.89 12.38
N LYS A 34 2.46 21.10 11.84
CA LYS A 34 1.73 21.56 10.66
C LYS A 34 1.94 20.64 9.45
N ASN A 35 3.16 20.16 9.23
CA ASN A 35 3.43 19.21 8.14
C ASN A 35 2.74 17.87 8.38
N VAL A 36 2.75 17.36 9.61
CA VAL A 36 2.06 16.12 10.01
C VAL A 36 0.56 16.23 9.74
N LEU A 37 -0.10 17.27 10.23
CA LEU A 37 -1.54 17.50 10.03
C LEU A 37 -1.92 17.65 8.54
N ASN A 38 -1.00 18.12 7.71
CA ASN A 38 -1.20 18.24 6.26
C ASN A 38 -0.99 16.94 5.48
N LEU A 39 -0.58 15.83 6.12
CA LEU A 39 -0.47 14.52 5.45
C LEU A 39 -1.83 13.98 5.01
N GLY A 40 -2.92 14.40 5.68
CA GLY A 40 -4.28 14.00 5.38
C GLY A 40 -4.71 12.71 6.06
N VAL A 41 -4.04 12.34 7.16
CA VAL A 41 -4.33 11.16 7.98
C VAL A 41 -4.84 11.62 9.33
N SER A 42 -6.09 11.28 9.68
CA SER A 42 -6.67 11.61 10.99
C SER A 42 -6.47 10.48 11.99
N LYS A 43 -6.55 9.24 11.53
CA LYS A 43 -6.36 8.06 12.37
C LYS A 43 -5.70 6.92 11.59
N ARG A 44 -5.19 5.94 12.30
CA ARG A 44 -4.60 4.71 11.76
C ARG A 44 -4.60 3.59 12.75
N HIS A 45 -4.45 2.38 12.24
CA HIS A 45 -4.31 1.17 13.04
C HIS A 45 -2.85 0.71 12.99
N LEU A 46 -2.35 0.23 14.13
CA LEU A 46 -0.96 -0.23 14.26
C LEU A 46 -0.92 -1.61 14.93
N VAL A 47 -0.16 -2.52 14.36
CA VAL A 47 0.13 -3.84 14.99
C VAL A 47 0.86 -3.62 16.31
N SER A 48 1.84 -2.73 16.32
CA SER A 48 2.58 -2.41 17.52
C SER A 48 1.85 -1.36 18.35
N SER A 49 1.70 -1.61 19.67
CA SER A 49 1.25 -0.56 20.59
C SER A 49 2.28 0.56 20.69
N ILE A 50 1.82 1.78 20.92
CA ILE A 50 2.71 2.92 21.17
C ILE A 50 3.57 2.59 22.40
N PRO A 51 4.91 2.73 22.34
CA PRO A 51 5.75 2.50 23.49
C PRO A 51 5.42 3.51 24.59
N SER A 52 4.91 3.06 25.73
CA SER A 52 5.00 3.86 26.94
C SER A 52 6.48 3.98 27.35
N SER A 53 6.85 5.06 28.03
CA SER A 53 8.23 5.39 28.42
C SER A 53 8.98 4.30 29.22
N SER A 54 8.28 3.24 29.62
CA SER A 54 8.78 2.12 30.40
C SER A 54 9.03 0.83 29.61
N ASN A 55 8.73 0.74 28.30
CA ASN A 55 8.67 -0.53 27.61
C ASN A 55 9.96 -0.94 26.89
N LYS A 56 10.31 -2.21 27.11
CA LYS A 56 11.28 -3.02 26.40
C LYS A 56 11.07 -2.98 24.88
N GLU A 57 12.06 -3.35 24.11
CA GLU A 57 12.02 -3.40 22.65
C GLU A 57 10.75 -4.10 22.15
N THR A 58 9.94 -3.36 21.38
CA THR A 58 8.77 -3.93 20.69
C THR A 58 9.29 -4.72 19.50
N ILE A 59 9.42 -6.03 19.68
CA ILE A 59 9.73 -6.93 18.58
C ILE A 59 8.37 -7.32 17.97
N MET A 60 8.20 -7.20 16.65
CA MET A 60 7.00 -7.68 15.96
C MET A 60 6.83 -9.17 16.20
N SER A 61 5.72 -9.52 16.70
CA SER A 61 5.31 -10.91 16.74
C SER A 61 4.88 -11.33 15.33
N ALA A 62 5.54 -12.36 14.77
CA ALA A 62 5.08 -12.97 13.55
C ALA A 62 3.62 -13.44 13.68
N LYS A 63 3.21 -13.76 14.89
CA LYS A 63 1.86 -14.22 15.21
C LYS A 63 0.81 -13.18 14.84
N GLU A 64 0.98 -11.91 15.25
CA GLU A 64 -0.01 -10.85 14.99
C GLU A 64 -0.23 -10.61 13.50
N LEU A 65 0.84 -10.51 12.71
CA LEU A 65 0.72 -10.37 11.26
C LEU A 65 0.05 -11.59 10.62
N VAL A 66 0.48 -12.79 11.02
CA VAL A 66 -0.03 -14.04 10.45
C VAL A 66 -1.50 -14.25 10.82
N ASP A 67 -1.91 -13.93 12.05
CA ASP A 67 -3.29 -14.10 12.51
C ASP A 67 -4.24 -13.18 11.72
N ILE A 68 -3.88 -11.91 11.49
CA ILE A 68 -4.66 -10.99 10.63
C ILE A 68 -4.72 -11.49 9.18
N CYS A 69 -3.59 -11.96 8.62
CA CYS A 69 -3.56 -12.51 7.27
C CYS A 69 -4.45 -13.76 7.13
N LEU A 70 -4.47 -14.63 8.16
CA LEU A 70 -5.32 -15.82 8.18
C LEU A 70 -6.80 -15.44 8.16
N GLU A 71 -7.20 -14.55 9.08
CA GLU A 71 -8.57 -14.05 9.19
C GLU A 71 -9.07 -13.50 7.85
N VAL A 72 -8.29 -12.62 7.22
CA VAL A 72 -8.65 -11.98 5.97
C VAL A 72 -8.73 -12.97 4.80
N CYS A 73 -7.79 -13.92 4.71
CA CYS A 73 -7.82 -14.95 3.67
C CYS A 73 -9.01 -15.90 3.82
N GLN A 74 -9.32 -16.30 5.04
CA GLN A 74 -10.47 -17.17 5.35
C GLN A 74 -11.79 -16.46 5.03
N ASP A 75 -11.97 -15.22 5.49
CA ASP A 75 -13.16 -14.41 5.18
C ASP A 75 -13.33 -14.20 3.67
N THR A 76 -12.23 -13.99 2.92
CA THR A 76 -12.29 -13.86 1.46
C THR A 76 -12.79 -15.12 0.78
N LEU A 77 -12.29 -16.28 1.19
CA LEU A 77 -12.71 -17.58 0.63
C LEU A 77 -14.16 -17.89 1.00
N GLU A 78 -14.57 -17.65 2.24
CA GLU A 78 -15.94 -17.85 2.72
C GLU A 78 -16.93 -16.98 1.92
N LYS A 79 -16.65 -15.70 1.73
CA LYS A 79 -17.48 -14.81 0.90
C LYS A 79 -17.60 -15.25 -0.55
N ALA A 80 -16.55 -15.90 -1.08
CA ALA A 80 -16.55 -16.45 -2.43
C ALA A 80 -17.21 -17.83 -2.54
N ASP A 81 -17.64 -18.42 -1.43
CA ASP A 81 -18.12 -19.81 -1.35
C ASP A 81 -17.06 -20.83 -1.85
N LEU A 82 -15.80 -20.57 -1.51
CA LEU A 82 -14.63 -21.37 -1.88
C LEU A 82 -13.92 -21.90 -0.66
N SER A 83 -13.24 -23.02 -0.84
CA SER A 83 -12.32 -23.61 0.13
C SER A 83 -10.87 -23.45 -0.31
N VAL A 84 -9.92 -23.68 0.57
CA VAL A 84 -8.49 -23.69 0.23
C VAL A 84 -8.13 -24.76 -0.83
N LYS A 85 -8.97 -25.77 -1.03
CA LYS A 85 -8.76 -26.82 -2.04
C LYS A 85 -9.04 -26.32 -3.46
N ASP A 86 -9.84 -25.27 -3.58
CA ASP A 86 -10.21 -24.66 -4.85
C ASP A 86 -9.16 -23.67 -5.36
N VAL A 87 -8.14 -23.37 -4.52
CA VAL A 87 -7.07 -22.44 -4.85
C VAL A 87 -5.89 -23.18 -5.47
N GLY A 88 -5.56 -22.84 -6.72
CA GLY A 88 -4.42 -23.39 -7.45
C GLY A 88 -3.13 -22.59 -7.27
N TYR A 89 -3.24 -21.28 -6.91
CA TYR A 89 -2.07 -20.43 -6.72
C TYR A 89 -2.27 -19.43 -5.56
N PHE A 90 -1.29 -19.38 -4.67
CA PHE A 90 -1.29 -18.44 -3.54
C PHE A 90 -0.21 -17.38 -3.69
N ILE A 91 -0.58 -16.11 -3.68
CA ILE A 91 0.34 -14.97 -3.80
C ILE A 91 0.31 -14.17 -2.50
N ALA A 92 1.48 -13.96 -1.87
CA ALA A 92 1.63 -13.04 -0.74
C ALA A 92 2.42 -11.80 -1.19
N ALA A 93 1.78 -10.62 -1.19
CA ALA A 93 2.37 -9.35 -1.57
C ALA A 93 2.54 -8.45 -0.35
N TYR A 94 3.78 -8.08 0.02
CA TYR A 94 4.05 -7.36 1.26
C TYR A 94 5.36 -6.58 1.22
N ASP A 95 5.49 -5.57 2.08
CA ASP A 95 6.72 -4.79 2.24
C ASP A 95 7.51 -5.22 3.48
N ALA A 96 6.83 -5.47 4.59
CA ALA A 96 7.44 -5.85 5.86
C ALA A 96 7.00 -7.24 6.32
N ASN A 97 7.97 -8.01 6.79
CA ASN A 97 7.81 -9.32 7.40
C ASN A 97 8.83 -9.44 8.54
N PRO A 98 8.50 -10.08 9.68
CA PRO A 98 9.46 -10.28 10.79
C PRO A 98 10.72 -11.01 10.38
N PHE A 99 10.64 -11.85 9.36
CA PHE A 99 11.75 -12.62 8.85
C PHE A 99 12.19 -12.13 7.46
N LEU A 100 13.50 -12.07 7.23
CA LEU A 100 14.02 -11.96 5.87
C LEU A 100 13.73 -13.23 5.06
N CYS A 101 13.78 -14.38 5.74
CA CYS A 101 13.42 -15.71 5.25
C CYS A 101 13.00 -16.54 6.48
N PRO A 102 11.86 -17.24 6.44
CA PRO A 102 10.95 -17.45 5.31
C PRO A 102 10.06 -16.25 5.00
N GLY A 103 9.55 -16.18 3.77
CA GLY A 103 8.58 -15.18 3.35
C GLY A 103 7.17 -15.46 3.89
N LEU A 104 6.27 -14.48 3.78
CA LEU A 104 4.93 -14.51 4.37
C LEU A 104 4.09 -15.70 3.89
N SER A 105 4.17 -16.09 2.60
CA SER A 105 3.43 -17.24 2.09
C SER A 105 3.80 -18.53 2.82
N HIS A 106 5.06 -18.75 3.15
CA HIS A 106 5.51 -19.93 3.90
C HIS A 106 4.89 -20.01 5.31
N LEU A 107 4.70 -18.84 5.95
CA LEU A 107 4.09 -18.77 7.27
C LEU A 107 2.58 -19.08 7.24
N LEU A 108 1.94 -18.81 6.10
CA LEU A 108 0.49 -18.94 5.92
C LEU A 108 0.04 -20.31 5.39
N ILE A 109 0.80 -20.93 4.50
CA ILE A 109 0.39 -22.17 3.78
C ILE A 109 -0.19 -23.24 4.71
N ARG A 110 0.54 -23.63 5.76
CA ARG A 110 0.07 -24.70 6.67
C ARG A 110 -1.07 -24.23 7.58
N LYS A 111 -1.08 -23.00 7.97
CA LYS A 111 -2.11 -22.42 8.85
C LYS A 111 -3.44 -22.22 8.12
N LEU A 112 -3.40 -21.89 6.83
CA LEU A 112 -4.59 -21.85 5.96
C LEU A 112 -5.10 -23.25 5.59
N GLY A 113 -4.28 -24.30 5.76
CA GLY A 113 -4.65 -25.66 5.41
C GLY A 113 -4.42 -26.03 3.96
N PHE A 114 -3.57 -25.26 3.24
CA PHE A 114 -3.20 -25.61 1.86
C PHE A 114 -2.49 -26.95 1.75
N ASN A 115 -2.68 -27.60 0.61
CA ASN A 115 -1.86 -28.72 0.19
C ASN A 115 -0.38 -28.28 0.12
N PRO A 116 0.58 -29.07 0.63
CA PRO A 116 2.02 -28.75 0.56
C PRO A 116 2.56 -28.51 -0.86
N TYR A 117 1.87 -28.98 -1.89
CA TYR A 117 2.25 -28.79 -3.29
C TYR A 117 1.64 -27.56 -3.95
N ILE A 118 0.90 -26.72 -3.19
CA ILE A 118 0.33 -25.47 -3.71
C ILE A 118 1.42 -24.61 -4.36
N LYS A 119 1.18 -24.10 -5.54
CA LYS A 119 2.04 -23.07 -6.13
C LYS A 119 1.91 -21.80 -5.31
N HIS A 120 3.03 -21.20 -4.94
CA HIS A 120 3.01 -19.94 -4.18
C HIS A 120 4.20 -19.05 -4.51
N VAL A 121 4.03 -17.75 -4.26
CA VAL A 121 5.09 -16.76 -4.42
C VAL A 121 4.97 -15.66 -3.38
N ASN A 122 6.12 -15.05 -3.05
CA ASN A 122 6.20 -13.82 -2.27
C ASN A 122 6.60 -12.67 -3.19
N VAL A 123 5.77 -11.63 -3.26
CA VAL A 123 6.06 -10.38 -3.98
C VAL A 123 6.52 -9.36 -2.95
N GLN A 124 7.83 -9.16 -2.86
CA GLN A 124 8.50 -8.27 -1.91
C GLN A 124 9.51 -7.36 -2.63
N GLY A 125 9.82 -6.20 -2.02
CA GLY A 125 10.75 -5.24 -2.60
C GLY A 125 10.17 -4.41 -3.75
N MET A 126 8.85 -4.46 -3.93
CA MET A 126 8.12 -3.72 -4.97
C MET A 126 7.44 -2.47 -4.39
N ALA A 127 7.63 -2.18 -3.10
CA ALA A 127 6.96 -1.10 -2.38
C ALA A 127 5.44 -1.10 -2.64
N CYS A 128 4.81 0.06 -2.71
CA CYS A 128 3.37 0.20 -2.84
C CYS A 128 2.76 -0.36 -4.14
N VAL A 129 3.57 -0.82 -5.11
CA VAL A 129 3.07 -1.50 -6.33
C VAL A 129 3.06 -3.02 -6.21
N ALA A 130 3.41 -3.58 -5.04
CA ALA A 130 3.43 -5.03 -4.83
C ALA A 130 2.08 -5.69 -5.19
N PHE A 131 0.97 -5.06 -4.82
CA PHE A 131 -0.39 -5.52 -5.13
C PHE A 131 -0.65 -5.61 -6.64
N THR A 132 -0.30 -4.59 -7.41
CA THR A 132 -0.52 -4.59 -8.87
C THR A 132 0.41 -5.55 -9.60
N LYS A 133 1.62 -5.78 -9.07
CA LYS A 133 2.52 -6.82 -9.56
C LYS A 133 1.98 -8.22 -9.28
N ALA A 134 1.32 -8.41 -8.15
CA ALA A 134 0.63 -9.67 -7.86
C ALA A 134 -0.53 -9.93 -8.84
N PHE A 135 -1.21 -8.89 -9.31
CA PHE A 135 -2.24 -9.02 -10.35
C PHE A 135 -1.67 -9.49 -11.69
N GLU A 136 -0.51 -8.97 -12.11
CA GLU A 136 0.16 -9.45 -13.32
C GLU A 136 0.48 -10.96 -13.21
N LEU A 137 0.99 -11.41 -12.06
CA LEU A 137 1.27 -12.83 -11.81
C LEU A 137 0.00 -13.70 -11.79
N ALA A 138 -1.10 -13.17 -11.24
CA ALA A 138 -2.38 -13.86 -11.26
C ALA A 138 -2.94 -13.98 -12.69
N GLU A 139 -2.83 -12.93 -13.51
CA GLU A 139 -3.25 -12.93 -14.92
C GLU A 139 -2.46 -13.98 -15.72
N ASP A 140 -1.14 -14.02 -15.57
CA ASP A 140 -0.25 -14.98 -16.25
C ASP A 140 -0.59 -16.42 -15.85
N HIS A 141 -0.83 -16.67 -14.55
CA HIS A 141 -1.22 -17.98 -14.08
C HIS A 141 -2.57 -18.42 -14.65
N LEU A 142 -3.59 -17.57 -14.56
CA LEU A 142 -4.93 -17.86 -15.03
C LEU A 142 -5.02 -17.99 -16.58
N ALA A 143 -4.07 -17.41 -17.31
CA ALA A 143 -3.98 -17.60 -18.76
C ALA A 143 -3.63 -19.06 -19.14
N THR A 144 -2.86 -19.74 -18.31
CA THR A 144 -2.42 -21.13 -18.54
C THR A 144 -3.17 -22.16 -17.69
N HIS A 145 -3.83 -21.72 -16.62
CA HIS A 145 -4.61 -22.55 -15.68
C HIS A 145 -6.02 -21.93 -15.49
N PRO A 146 -6.87 -21.93 -16.52
CA PRO A 146 -8.11 -21.16 -16.54
C PRO A 146 -9.18 -21.63 -15.53
N HIS A 147 -9.04 -22.82 -14.97
CA HIS A 147 -9.95 -23.37 -13.97
C HIS A 147 -9.49 -23.19 -12.53
N ASP A 148 -8.28 -22.64 -12.33
CA ASP A 148 -7.75 -22.37 -11.00
C ASP A 148 -8.37 -21.08 -10.43
N HIS A 149 -8.38 -21.02 -9.08
CA HIS A 149 -8.52 -19.76 -8.37
C HIS A 149 -7.16 -19.30 -7.85
N VAL A 150 -6.94 -17.98 -7.87
CA VAL A 150 -5.75 -17.37 -7.29
C VAL A 150 -6.17 -16.62 -6.03
N LEU A 151 -5.62 -17.01 -4.88
CA LEU A 151 -5.79 -16.25 -3.64
C LEU A 151 -4.59 -15.31 -3.49
N LEU A 152 -4.86 -14.02 -3.39
CA LEU A 152 -3.87 -12.98 -3.10
C LEU A 152 -4.09 -12.43 -1.70
N CYS A 153 -3.05 -12.47 -0.86
CA CYS A 153 -2.98 -11.76 0.41
C CYS A 153 -1.97 -10.62 0.30
N THR A 154 -2.39 -9.41 0.61
CA THR A 154 -1.50 -8.24 0.61
C THR A 154 -1.47 -7.58 1.98
N SER A 155 -0.27 -7.24 2.46
CA SER A 155 -0.11 -6.56 3.75
C SER A 155 0.79 -5.34 3.65
N GLY A 156 0.39 -4.27 4.33
CA GLY A 156 1.21 -3.11 4.63
C GLY A 156 1.29 -2.96 6.14
N VAL A 157 2.31 -3.56 6.76
CA VAL A 157 2.56 -3.50 8.21
C VAL A 157 3.90 -2.83 8.43
N ASN A 158 3.88 -1.51 8.51
CA ASN A 158 5.07 -0.66 8.54
C ASN A 158 5.39 -0.12 9.94
N SER A 159 4.40 -0.06 10.84
CA SER A 159 4.51 0.56 12.17
C SER A 159 5.71 0.07 12.98
N TYR A 160 6.04 -1.21 12.87
CA TYR A 160 7.10 -1.94 13.50
C TYR A 160 8.49 -1.40 13.21
N TRP A 161 8.76 -1.10 11.96
CA TRP A 161 10.00 -0.47 11.56
C TRP A 161 10.03 0.98 12.02
N LEU A 162 8.93 1.69 11.82
CA LEU A 162 8.81 3.12 12.09
C LEU A 162 8.90 3.44 13.57
N ILE A 163 8.20 2.69 14.42
CA ILE A 163 8.26 2.86 15.87
C ILE A 163 9.67 2.63 16.38
N ASN A 164 10.35 1.58 15.91
CA ASN A 164 11.72 1.29 16.33
C ASN A 164 12.73 2.37 15.90
N GLN A 165 12.57 2.93 14.68
CA GLN A 165 13.41 4.04 14.20
C GLN A 165 13.32 5.27 15.11
N LEU A 166 12.15 5.57 15.62
CA LEU A 166 11.87 6.81 16.36
C LEU A 166 12.16 6.70 17.86
N ARG A 167 12.28 5.50 18.39
CA ARG A 167 12.40 5.23 19.83
C ARG A 167 13.52 5.99 20.54
N ARG A 168 14.62 6.31 19.85
CA ARG A 168 15.77 7.05 20.39
C ARG A 168 15.84 8.47 19.88
N LEU A 169 14.80 8.95 19.21
CA LEU A 169 14.75 10.29 18.66
C LEU A 169 14.60 11.30 19.81
N LYS A 170 15.59 12.20 19.93
CA LYS A 170 15.60 13.23 20.98
C LYS A 170 15.07 14.57 20.50
N ASP A 171 15.14 14.80 19.18
CA ASP A 171 14.74 16.06 18.53
C ASP A 171 14.39 15.84 17.06
N VAL A 172 13.58 16.72 16.50
CA VAL A 172 13.29 16.81 15.07
C VAL A 172 13.32 18.27 14.66
N MET A 173 14.01 18.57 13.59
CA MET A 173 14.06 19.92 13.01
C MET A 173 13.02 20.09 11.91
N GLY A 174 12.53 21.32 11.72
CA GLY A 174 11.68 21.69 10.59
C GLY A 174 12.43 21.65 9.26
N ILE A 175 11.74 21.32 8.17
CA ILE A 175 12.36 21.20 6.84
C ILE A 175 13.02 22.51 6.36
N ARG A 176 12.52 23.68 6.79
CA ARG A 176 13.12 24.99 6.47
C ARG A 176 14.47 25.16 7.15
N GLU A 177 14.57 24.82 8.43
CA GLU A 177 15.78 24.89 9.23
C GLU A 177 16.84 23.90 8.71
N ILE A 178 16.42 22.68 8.37
CA ILE A 178 17.32 21.66 7.78
C ILE A 178 17.98 22.17 6.50
N ARG A 179 17.24 22.91 5.65
CA ARG A 179 17.79 23.47 4.41
C ARG A 179 18.88 24.52 4.63
N LEU A 180 18.90 25.18 5.79
CA LEU A 180 19.90 26.20 6.16
C LEU A 180 21.20 25.59 6.71
N ILE A 181 21.25 24.30 7.02
CA ILE A 181 22.42 23.62 7.56
C ILE A 181 23.52 23.57 6.49
N LYS A 182 24.64 24.23 6.72
CA LYS A 182 25.80 24.24 5.81
C LYS A 182 26.55 22.90 5.79
N ASN A 183 26.67 22.26 6.96
CA ASN A 183 27.34 20.96 7.05
C ASN A 183 26.48 19.85 6.43
N LYS A 184 26.93 19.34 5.30
CA LYS A 184 26.17 18.34 4.49
C LYS A 184 25.88 17.04 5.22
N SER A 185 26.80 16.58 6.06
CA SER A 185 26.59 15.36 6.86
C SER A 185 25.49 15.57 7.90
N LYS A 186 25.54 16.67 8.65
CA LYS A 186 24.50 17.08 9.60
C LYS A 186 23.15 17.30 8.90
N GLN A 187 23.15 18.01 7.77
CA GLN A 187 21.94 18.24 6.98
C GLN A 187 21.27 16.92 6.57
N LYS A 188 22.05 15.97 6.07
CA LYS A 188 21.56 14.64 5.67
C LYS A 188 21.00 13.86 6.86
N MET A 189 21.62 13.94 8.01
CA MET A 189 21.14 13.28 9.24
C MET A 189 19.80 13.87 9.69
N GLU A 190 19.69 15.20 9.78
CA GLU A 190 18.44 15.84 10.18
C GLU A 190 17.30 15.61 9.17
N LEU A 191 17.62 15.57 7.87
CA LEU A 191 16.63 15.20 6.84
C LEU A 191 16.11 13.78 7.01
N ARG A 192 16.97 12.82 7.37
CA ARG A 192 16.54 11.44 7.69
C ARG A 192 15.61 11.38 8.89
N LYS A 193 15.91 12.12 9.96
CA LYS A 193 15.00 12.21 11.13
C LYS A 193 13.64 12.78 10.73
N TRP A 194 13.63 13.84 9.94
CA TRP A 194 12.41 14.44 9.43
C TRP A 194 11.60 13.47 8.56
N ILE A 195 12.26 12.75 7.62
CA ILE A 195 11.61 11.75 6.77
C ILE A 195 10.98 10.65 7.63
N ALA A 196 11.73 10.06 8.56
CA ALA A 196 11.23 9.02 9.45
C ALA A 196 10.02 9.50 10.28
N THR A 197 10.04 10.76 10.71
CA THR A 197 8.90 11.37 11.41
C THR A 197 7.68 11.48 10.49
N MET A 198 7.85 11.96 9.25
CA MET A 198 6.74 12.05 8.30
C MET A 198 6.17 10.67 7.96
N GLU A 199 7.02 9.66 7.76
CA GLU A 199 6.61 8.28 7.51
C GLU A 199 5.80 7.71 8.68
N TYR A 200 6.24 7.91 9.92
CA TYR A 200 5.52 7.48 11.11
C TYR A 200 4.09 8.04 11.18
N PHE A 201 3.90 9.29 10.77
CA PHE A 201 2.59 9.92 10.75
C PHE A 201 1.81 9.69 9.45
N LEU A 202 2.41 9.10 8.43
CA LEU A 202 1.77 8.79 7.15
C LEU A 202 1.27 7.35 7.08
N PHE A 203 2.13 6.40 7.49
CA PHE A 203 1.82 4.99 7.34
C PHE A 203 0.90 4.48 8.45
N GLY A 204 0.01 3.56 8.08
CA GLY A 204 -0.74 2.71 8.98
C GLY A 204 -0.51 1.25 8.62
N ASP A 205 -1.14 0.35 9.38
CA ASP A 205 -1.08 -1.09 9.16
C ASP A 205 -2.43 -1.64 8.73
N GLY A 206 -2.41 -2.53 7.74
CA GLY A 206 -3.60 -3.20 7.25
C GLY A 206 -3.26 -4.38 6.35
N VAL A 207 -4.18 -5.30 6.29
CA VAL A 207 -4.11 -6.51 5.45
C VAL A 207 -5.37 -6.60 4.63
N ALA A 208 -5.23 -7.01 3.36
CA ALA A 208 -6.36 -7.30 2.50
C ALA A 208 -6.10 -8.58 1.70
N SER A 209 -7.16 -9.22 1.27
CA SER A 209 -7.10 -10.40 0.42
C SER A 209 -8.16 -10.30 -0.67
N CYS A 210 -7.88 -10.88 -1.82
CA CYS A 210 -8.88 -11.11 -2.84
C CYS A 210 -8.67 -12.49 -3.48
N VAL A 211 -9.76 -13.07 -3.96
CA VAL A 211 -9.74 -14.27 -4.78
C VAL A 211 -10.11 -13.91 -6.21
N MET A 212 -9.34 -14.45 -7.14
CA MET A 212 -9.45 -14.18 -8.58
C MET A 212 -9.60 -15.46 -9.37
N ALA A 213 -10.35 -15.37 -10.48
CA ALA A 213 -10.53 -16.44 -11.44
C ALA A 213 -10.45 -15.91 -12.88
N ARG A 214 -10.35 -16.80 -13.85
CA ARG A 214 -10.42 -16.43 -15.26
C ARG A 214 -11.78 -15.83 -15.60
N GLU A 215 -12.85 -16.47 -15.12
CA GLU A 215 -14.25 -16.12 -15.34
C GLU A 215 -15.02 -16.15 -14.02
N GLY A 216 -16.19 -15.53 -13.98
CA GLY A 216 -17.08 -15.53 -12.81
C GLY A 216 -17.78 -14.20 -12.61
N ASP A 217 -18.60 -14.14 -11.55
CA ASP A 217 -19.41 -12.98 -11.21
C ASP A 217 -18.61 -12.03 -10.30
N GLY A 218 -17.74 -11.23 -10.89
CA GLY A 218 -16.85 -10.36 -10.16
C GLY A 218 -16.54 -9.05 -10.87
N LEU A 219 -15.65 -8.28 -10.29
CA LEU A 219 -15.11 -7.07 -10.90
C LEU A 219 -14.05 -7.46 -11.94
N SER A 220 -14.33 -7.19 -13.22
CA SER A 220 -13.44 -7.52 -14.32
C SER A 220 -12.18 -6.66 -14.31
N VAL A 221 -11.01 -7.28 -14.33
CA VAL A 221 -9.72 -6.62 -14.59
C VAL A 221 -9.40 -6.82 -16.07
N ASN A 222 -9.77 -5.84 -16.90
CA ASN A 222 -9.69 -5.96 -18.36
C ASN A 222 -8.25 -5.89 -18.85
N LYS A 223 -7.43 -5.05 -18.22
CA LYS A 223 -6.02 -4.86 -18.57
C LYS A 223 -5.26 -4.23 -17.43
N ILE A 224 -4.02 -4.64 -17.26
CA ILE A 224 -3.06 -4.01 -16.35
C ILE A 224 -1.76 -3.71 -17.08
N VAL A 225 -1.11 -2.59 -16.74
CA VAL A 225 0.15 -2.16 -17.32
C VAL A 225 1.03 -1.58 -16.21
N SER A 226 2.30 -1.93 -16.22
CA SER A 226 3.31 -1.35 -15.34
C SER A 226 4.42 -0.67 -16.11
N VAL A 227 5.01 0.35 -15.48
CA VAL A 227 6.22 1.03 -15.95
C VAL A 227 7.19 1.13 -14.78
N THR A 228 8.44 0.74 -15.02
CA THR A 228 9.48 0.73 -13.99
C THR A 228 10.74 1.38 -14.53
N ASN A 229 11.35 2.28 -13.73
CA ASN A 229 12.62 2.94 -14.03
C ASN A 229 12.73 3.47 -15.46
N PHE A 230 11.71 4.19 -15.90
CA PHE A 230 11.66 4.80 -17.23
C PHE A 230 12.89 5.68 -17.52
N ARG A 231 13.41 6.34 -16.46
CA ARG A 231 14.68 7.09 -16.53
C ARG A 231 15.69 6.49 -15.56
N LYS A 232 16.94 6.37 -15.99
CA LYS A 232 18.06 5.74 -15.26
C LYS A 232 18.22 6.21 -13.80
N ASN A 233 17.97 7.49 -13.52
CA ASN A 233 18.21 8.08 -12.19
C ASN A 233 16.98 8.07 -11.27
N ASP A 234 15.83 7.56 -11.70
CA ASP A 234 14.61 7.64 -10.92
C ASP A 234 14.54 6.58 -9.83
N ILE A 235 15.26 5.47 -9.97
CA ILE A 235 15.39 4.43 -8.95
C ILE A 235 15.84 4.99 -7.59
N MET A 236 16.69 6.01 -7.60
CA MET A 236 17.23 6.61 -6.35
C MET A 236 16.36 7.73 -5.78
N ALA A 237 15.20 8.02 -6.38
CA ALA A 237 14.31 9.05 -5.89
C ALA A 237 13.62 8.69 -4.57
N GLY A 238 13.34 7.40 -4.36
CA GLY A 238 12.82 6.87 -3.11
C GLY A 238 13.34 5.46 -2.88
N TYR A 239 13.89 5.23 -1.69
CA TYR A 239 14.38 3.91 -1.30
C TYR A 239 14.45 3.78 0.23
N ALA A 240 14.36 2.54 0.71
CA ALA A 240 14.77 2.16 2.04
C ALA A 240 15.97 1.21 1.94
N ARG A 241 16.96 1.40 2.80
CA ARG A 241 18.14 0.52 2.81
C ARG A 241 18.57 0.15 4.24
N ILE A 242 19.15 -1.02 4.38
CA ILE A 242 19.78 -1.46 5.62
C ILE A 242 21.00 -0.58 5.90
N VAL A 243 21.15 -0.11 7.12
CA VAL A 243 22.28 0.71 7.58
C VAL A 243 23.31 -0.14 8.28
N ALA A 244 24.56 0.24 8.13
CA ALA A 244 25.65 -0.29 8.94
C ALA A 244 25.53 0.18 10.40
N LEU A 245 26.11 -0.58 11.34
CA LEU A 245 26.03 -0.32 12.79
C LEU A 245 26.61 1.04 13.20
N ASN A 246 27.50 1.63 12.42
CA ASN A 246 28.14 2.93 12.65
C ASN A 246 27.40 4.11 12.01
N GLU A 247 26.31 3.86 11.30
CA GLU A 247 25.47 4.92 10.74
C GLU A 247 24.69 5.65 11.86
N PRO A 248 24.34 6.97 11.65
CA PRO A 248 23.65 7.77 12.67
C PRO A 248 22.37 7.13 13.20
N PHE A 249 21.62 6.45 12.35
CA PHE A 249 20.50 5.62 12.75
C PHE A 249 20.96 4.19 12.97
N LYS A 250 21.06 3.76 14.21
CA LYS A 250 21.36 2.37 14.59
C LYS A 250 20.11 1.48 14.59
N PHE A 251 19.21 1.62 13.60
CA PHE A 251 17.88 1.03 13.65
C PHE A 251 17.62 -0.06 12.60
N GLY A 252 18.65 -0.51 11.91
CA GLY A 252 18.49 -1.54 10.89
C GLY A 252 18.22 -1.00 9.49
N PHE A 253 17.45 0.07 9.29
CA PHE A 253 17.28 0.69 7.98
C PHE A 253 16.98 2.20 8.09
N TYR A 254 17.05 2.91 6.96
CA TYR A 254 16.54 4.26 6.79
C TYR A 254 15.95 4.47 5.41
N SER A 255 15.01 5.41 5.31
CA SER A 255 14.42 5.83 4.06
C SER A 255 15.05 7.11 3.51
N HIS A 256 15.03 7.23 2.20
CA HIS A 256 15.35 8.44 1.46
C HIS A 256 14.19 8.81 0.55
N LEU A 257 13.75 10.07 0.62
CA LEU A 257 12.69 10.62 -0.22
C LEU A 257 13.21 11.88 -0.92
N ASP A 258 13.28 11.84 -2.25
CA ASP A 258 13.61 13.01 -3.05
C ASP A 258 12.37 13.91 -3.19
N LYS A 259 12.59 15.23 -3.22
CA LYS A 259 11.53 16.23 -3.46
C LYS A 259 10.76 16.04 -4.77
N LYS A 260 11.34 15.33 -5.74
CA LYS A 260 10.72 15.03 -7.04
C LYS A 260 9.71 13.88 -7.00
N LEU A 261 9.64 13.09 -5.91
CA LEU A 261 8.75 11.93 -5.81
C LEU A 261 7.29 12.20 -6.17
N PRO A 262 6.65 13.28 -5.68
CA PRO A 262 5.27 13.57 -6.05
C PRO A 262 5.08 13.77 -7.56
N ARG A 263 6.03 14.42 -8.22
CA ARG A 263 6.02 14.63 -9.67
C ARG A 263 6.26 13.31 -10.43
N LEU A 264 7.19 12.49 -9.95
CA LEU A 264 7.43 11.17 -10.54
C LEU A 264 6.18 10.29 -10.45
N GLY A 265 5.45 10.35 -9.33
CA GLY A 265 4.16 9.65 -9.20
C GLY A 265 3.20 10.00 -10.34
N VAL A 266 3.03 11.29 -10.62
CA VAL A 266 2.18 11.77 -11.71
C VAL A 266 2.73 11.35 -13.09
N GLU A 267 4.03 11.55 -13.35
CA GLU A 267 4.65 11.25 -14.65
C GLU A 267 4.54 9.75 -14.98
N TYR A 268 4.88 8.87 -14.04
CA TYR A 268 4.86 7.44 -14.27
C TYR A 268 3.45 6.86 -14.38
N THR A 269 2.50 7.37 -13.59
CA THR A 269 1.10 6.97 -13.75
C THR A 269 0.52 7.44 -15.07
N SER A 270 0.92 8.61 -15.57
CA SER A 270 0.54 9.10 -16.91
C SER A 270 1.06 8.18 -18.02
N LEU A 271 2.33 7.76 -17.94
CA LEU A 271 2.90 6.78 -18.88
C LEU A 271 2.16 5.44 -18.84
N ALA A 272 1.79 4.96 -17.63
CA ALA A 272 1.02 3.73 -17.47
C ALA A 272 -0.39 3.86 -18.09
N ILE A 273 -1.08 4.98 -17.86
CA ILE A 273 -2.40 5.28 -18.44
C ILE A 273 -2.30 5.33 -19.98
N GLU A 274 -1.34 6.05 -20.52
CA GLU A 274 -1.13 6.15 -21.97
C GLU A 274 -0.93 4.77 -22.59
N LYS A 275 -0.09 3.94 -21.98
CA LYS A 275 0.15 2.57 -22.44
C LYS A 275 -1.06 1.67 -22.30
N LEU A 276 -1.85 1.85 -21.23
CA LEU A 276 -3.06 1.09 -20.95
C LEU A 276 -4.17 1.40 -21.97
N LEU A 277 -4.46 2.68 -22.18
CA LEU A 277 -5.66 3.17 -22.84
C LEU A 277 -5.42 3.62 -24.29
N GLY A 278 -4.18 3.95 -24.64
CA GLY A 278 -3.81 4.39 -25.99
C GLY A 278 -4.64 5.59 -26.46
N LYS A 279 -5.14 5.52 -27.68
CA LYS A 279 -5.94 6.60 -28.30
C LYS A 279 -7.28 6.88 -27.59
N ASN A 280 -7.76 5.95 -26.78
CA ASN A 280 -9.04 6.07 -26.06
C ASN A 280 -8.87 6.69 -24.65
N ALA A 281 -7.67 7.10 -24.27
CA ALA A 281 -7.35 7.54 -22.91
C ALA A 281 -8.28 8.66 -22.43
N GLU A 282 -8.43 9.73 -23.19
CA GLU A 282 -9.24 10.88 -22.80
C GLU A 282 -10.72 10.51 -22.57
N ASN A 283 -11.30 9.72 -23.47
CA ASN A 283 -12.68 9.28 -23.35
C ASN A 283 -12.90 8.37 -22.13
N ILE A 284 -12.02 7.37 -21.90
CA ILE A 284 -12.15 6.45 -20.78
C ILE A 284 -11.92 7.18 -19.47
N MET A 285 -10.92 8.05 -19.36
CA MET A 285 -10.63 8.85 -18.17
C MET A 285 -11.84 9.75 -17.80
N LYS A 286 -12.46 10.39 -18.78
CA LYS A 286 -13.64 11.23 -18.59
C LYS A 286 -14.83 10.41 -18.08
N ASN A 287 -15.05 9.21 -18.64
CA ASN A 287 -16.21 8.37 -18.38
C ASN A 287 -16.01 7.39 -17.21
N ALA A 288 -14.78 7.17 -16.74
CA ALA A 288 -14.53 6.38 -15.55
C ALA A 288 -15.36 6.92 -14.38
N LYS A 289 -16.13 6.03 -13.76
CA LYS A 289 -17.04 6.37 -12.65
C LYS A 289 -16.28 6.70 -11.38
N LYS A 290 -15.20 5.95 -11.12
CA LYS A 290 -14.33 6.11 -9.95
C LYS A 290 -12.86 5.93 -10.32
N TRP A 291 -12.00 6.48 -9.45
CA TRP A 291 -10.56 6.31 -9.53
C TRP A 291 -10.04 5.76 -8.21
N ALA A 292 -9.40 4.60 -8.26
CA ALA A 292 -8.70 4.01 -7.13
C ALA A 292 -7.21 4.39 -7.22
N ILE A 293 -6.79 5.43 -6.53
CA ILE A 293 -5.39 5.89 -6.56
C ILE A 293 -4.74 5.60 -5.22
N HIS A 294 -3.58 4.94 -5.25
CA HIS A 294 -2.79 4.61 -4.06
C HIS A 294 -2.57 5.81 -3.13
N THR A 295 -2.70 5.59 -1.82
CA THR A 295 -2.68 6.59 -0.75
C THR A 295 -1.27 7.07 -0.36
N GLY A 296 -0.46 7.47 -1.33
CA GLY A 296 0.92 7.90 -1.06
C GLY A 296 1.04 9.14 -0.19
N SER A 297 0.15 10.11 -0.32
CA SER A 297 -0.13 11.23 0.58
C SER A 297 -1.24 12.11 -0.01
N LYS A 298 -1.90 12.93 0.80
CA LYS A 298 -2.89 13.93 0.34
C LYS A 298 -2.34 14.82 -0.77
N ARG A 299 -1.08 15.25 -0.66
CA ARG A 299 -0.43 16.08 -1.68
C ARG A 299 -0.35 15.37 -3.04
N ILE A 300 0.01 14.08 -3.06
CA ILE A 300 0.15 13.34 -4.31
C ILE A 300 -1.22 13.08 -4.92
N LEU A 301 -2.22 12.71 -4.12
CA LEU A 301 -3.60 12.56 -4.59
C LEU A 301 -4.12 13.84 -5.24
N ASN A 302 -3.90 14.99 -4.61
CA ASN A 302 -4.29 16.29 -5.16
C ASN A 302 -3.55 16.62 -6.47
N LEU A 303 -2.24 16.35 -6.56
CA LEU A 303 -1.48 16.56 -7.80
C LEU A 303 -1.97 15.66 -8.94
N MET A 304 -2.34 14.42 -8.65
CA MET A 304 -2.93 13.53 -9.65
C MET A 304 -4.32 13.99 -10.08
N ALA A 305 -5.16 14.41 -9.12
CA ALA A 305 -6.49 14.98 -9.42
C ALA A 305 -6.39 16.20 -10.33
N GLU A 306 -5.48 17.13 -10.03
CA GLU A 306 -5.22 18.32 -10.83
C GLU A 306 -4.72 17.95 -12.24
N HIS A 307 -3.67 17.12 -12.32
CA HIS A 307 -3.05 16.75 -13.59
C HIS A 307 -4.00 16.03 -14.54
N HIS A 308 -4.74 15.05 -14.02
CA HIS A 308 -5.68 14.25 -14.80
C HIS A 308 -7.09 14.83 -14.85
N ARG A 309 -7.31 16.01 -14.25
CA ARG A 309 -8.63 16.70 -14.17
C ARG A 309 -9.72 15.80 -13.58
N ILE A 310 -9.38 15.06 -12.52
CA ILE A 310 -10.29 14.14 -11.84
C ILE A 310 -11.21 14.96 -10.92
N GLN A 311 -12.51 14.76 -11.06
CA GLN A 311 -13.50 15.38 -10.18
C GLN A 311 -13.37 14.82 -8.76
N PRO A 312 -13.52 15.63 -7.69
CA PRO A 312 -13.35 15.19 -6.30
C PRO A 312 -14.16 13.95 -5.93
N GLU A 313 -15.38 13.84 -6.42
CA GLU A 313 -16.31 12.74 -6.13
C GLU A 313 -15.81 11.40 -6.69
N LYS A 314 -15.02 11.44 -7.75
CA LYS A 314 -14.44 10.23 -8.36
C LYS A 314 -13.24 9.70 -7.59
N LEU A 315 -12.60 10.54 -6.75
CA LEU A 315 -11.40 10.21 -5.96
C LEU A 315 -11.68 10.17 -4.45
N LYS A 316 -12.92 10.35 -4.05
CA LYS A 316 -13.35 10.44 -2.64
C LYS A 316 -12.81 9.29 -1.80
N GLU A 317 -12.99 8.05 -2.23
CA GLU A 317 -12.64 6.85 -1.47
C GLU A 317 -11.12 6.71 -1.24
N SER A 318 -10.30 7.17 -2.20
CA SER A 318 -8.84 7.21 -2.00
C SER A 318 -8.43 8.20 -0.89
N HIS A 319 -9.11 9.36 -0.80
CA HIS A 319 -8.89 10.32 0.26
C HIS A 319 -9.39 9.81 1.62
N GLU A 320 -10.53 9.15 1.64
CA GLU A 320 -11.11 8.59 2.86
C GLU A 320 -10.25 7.46 3.42
N VAL A 321 -9.78 6.53 2.57
CA VAL A 321 -8.86 5.46 3.00
C VAL A 321 -7.55 6.05 3.54
N LEU A 322 -6.99 7.09 2.90
CA LEU A 322 -5.83 7.80 3.44
C LEU A 322 -6.13 8.42 4.81
N ASN A 323 -7.27 9.06 4.95
CA ASN A 323 -7.66 9.74 6.18
C ASN A 323 -7.90 8.79 7.36
N GLU A 324 -8.57 7.66 7.09
CA GLU A 324 -9.00 6.69 8.11
C GLU A 324 -7.92 5.68 8.47
N TYR A 325 -7.05 5.32 7.52
CA TYR A 325 -6.09 4.22 7.70
C TYR A 325 -4.63 4.63 7.45
N GLY A 326 -4.39 5.81 6.86
CA GLY A 326 -3.06 6.20 6.38
C GLY A 326 -2.66 5.46 5.10
N ASN A 327 -1.36 5.45 4.83
CA ASN A 327 -0.78 4.71 3.73
C ASN A 327 -0.54 3.25 4.17
N LEU A 328 -1.32 2.32 3.64
CA LEU A 328 -1.23 0.88 3.92
C LEU A 328 -0.31 0.17 2.91
N SER A 329 0.60 0.90 2.27
CA SER A 329 1.50 0.35 1.26
C SER A 329 0.76 -0.45 0.17
N GLY A 330 1.16 -1.69 -0.12
CA GLY A 330 0.50 -2.54 -1.12
C GLY A 330 -0.97 -2.82 -0.86
N ALA A 331 -1.43 -2.82 0.39
CA ALA A 331 -2.83 -3.10 0.72
C ALA A 331 -3.78 -1.92 0.41
N SER A 332 -3.28 -0.69 0.30
CA SER A 332 -4.11 0.52 0.11
C SER A 332 -5.11 0.40 -1.05
N LEU A 333 -4.67 -0.12 -2.19
CA LEU A 333 -5.53 -0.19 -3.39
C LEU A 333 -6.72 -1.14 -3.20
N LEU A 334 -6.53 -2.26 -2.52
CA LEU A 334 -7.62 -3.18 -2.27
C LEU A 334 -8.61 -2.63 -1.23
N PHE A 335 -8.14 -1.88 -0.21
CA PHE A 335 -9.00 -1.13 0.70
C PHE A 335 -9.85 -0.09 -0.04
N ILE A 336 -9.26 0.61 -1.01
CA ILE A 336 -9.96 1.61 -1.83
C ILE A 336 -11.00 0.92 -2.72
N LEU A 337 -10.63 -0.15 -3.41
CA LEU A 337 -11.54 -0.89 -4.28
C LEU A 337 -12.74 -1.43 -3.51
N GLU A 338 -12.51 -2.04 -2.34
CA GLU A 338 -13.59 -2.53 -1.50
C GLU A 338 -14.52 -1.41 -1.04
N LYS A 339 -13.97 -0.26 -0.62
CA LYS A 339 -14.77 0.92 -0.25
C LYS A 339 -15.57 1.46 -1.44
N ILE A 340 -14.96 1.55 -2.63
CA ILE A 340 -15.66 1.96 -3.86
C ILE A 340 -16.83 1.03 -4.13
N VAL A 341 -16.62 -0.28 -4.12
CA VAL A 341 -17.65 -1.27 -4.46
C VAL A 341 -18.77 -1.30 -3.42
N SER A 342 -18.44 -1.19 -2.12
CA SER A 342 -19.43 -1.27 -1.03
C SER A 342 -20.28 -0.01 -0.91
N GLU A 343 -19.75 1.18 -1.20
CA GLU A 343 -20.43 2.45 -0.97
C GLU A 343 -21.15 3.01 -2.21
N ASN A 344 -20.88 2.49 -3.40
CA ASN A 344 -21.44 3.01 -4.64
C ASN A 344 -22.33 1.97 -5.34
N LYS A 345 -23.27 2.47 -6.14
CA LYS A 345 -24.05 1.65 -7.06
C LYS A 345 -23.39 1.66 -8.43
N PHE A 346 -23.18 0.48 -8.99
CA PHE A 346 -22.61 0.30 -10.30
C PHE A 346 -23.61 -0.37 -11.25
N SER A 347 -23.49 -0.04 -12.51
CA SER A 347 -24.19 -0.67 -13.63
C SER A 347 -23.16 -1.38 -14.52
N THR A 348 -23.61 -2.31 -15.32
CA THR A 348 -22.82 -2.96 -16.36
C THR A 348 -22.12 -1.92 -17.22
N GLY A 349 -20.82 -2.09 -17.45
CA GLY A 349 -19.98 -1.17 -18.22
C GLY A 349 -19.44 0.02 -17.42
N ASP A 350 -19.83 0.21 -16.14
CA ASP A 350 -19.20 1.21 -15.29
C ASP A 350 -17.73 0.84 -15.03
N MET A 351 -16.86 1.83 -15.18
CA MET A 351 -15.41 1.63 -15.13
C MET A 351 -14.77 2.26 -13.88
N ILE A 352 -13.75 1.58 -13.36
CA ILE A 352 -12.83 2.11 -12.35
C ILE A 352 -11.43 2.15 -12.96
N LEU A 353 -10.74 3.29 -12.87
CA LEU A 353 -9.31 3.38 -13.16
C LEU A 353 -8.53 3.23 -11.86
N MET A 354 -7.68 2.21 -11.79
CA MET A 354 -6.82 1.94 -10.64
C MET A 354 -5.39 2.33 -10.96
N LEU A 355 -4.77 3.14 -10.08
CA LEU A 355 -3.38 3.61 -10.20
C LEU A 355 -2.57 3.27 -8.96
N GLY A 356 -1.49 2.50 -9.18
CA GLY A 356 -0.44 2.24 -8.19
C GLY A 356 0.84 2.99 -8.53
N TYR A 357 1.62 3.37 -7.52
CA TYR A 357 2.98 3.88 -7.70
C TYR A 357 3.79 3.64 -6.43
N GLY A 358 5.09 3.49 -6.58
CA GLY A 358 5.99 3.16 -5.47
C GLY A 358 7.45 3.46 -5.76
N TRP A 359 8.24 3.34 -4.71
CA TRP A 359 9.69 3.56 -4.81
C TRP A 359 10.34 2.57 -5.78
N GLY A 360 11.48 3.01 -6.35
CA GLY A 360 12.25 2.12 -7.17
C GLY A 360 12.32 2.40 -8.68
N PHE A 361 11.79 3.42 -9.37
CA PHE A 361 10.46 4.00 -9.22
C PHE A 361 9.53 3.28 -10.17
N SER A 362 8.39 2.87 -9.71
CA SER A 362 7.42 2.12 -10.52
C SER A 362 6.03 2.72 -10.42
N ALA A 363 5.23 2.57 -11.46
CA ALA A 363 3.80 2.82 -11.44
C ALA A 363 3.06 1.76 -12.27
N SER A 364 1.79 1.62 -11.99
CA SER A 364 0.88 0.74 -12.71
C SER A 364 -0.47 1.42 -12.91
N ALA A 365 -1.14 1.05 -13.98
CA ALA A 365 -2.53 1.41 -14.24
C ALA A 365 -3.31 0.15 -14.62
N ALA A 366 -4.53 0.04 -14.11
CA ALA A 366 -5.46 -1.01 -14.49
C ALA A 366 -6.85 -0.42 -14.79
N LEU A 367 -7.52 -1.01 -15.77
CA LEU A 367 -8.91 -0.72 -16.08
C LEU A 367 -9.77 -1.87 -15.57
N LEU A 368 -10.68 -1.54 -14.64
CA LEU A 368 -11.64 -2.47 -14.09
C LEU A 368 -13.04 -2.09 -14.56
N GLU A 369 -13.90 -3.09 -14.78
CA GLU A 369 -15.24 -2.90 -15.33
C GLU A 369 -16.24 -3.82 -14.62
N PHE A 370 -17.44 -3.30 -14.36
CA PHE A 370 -18.55 -4.07 -13.83
C PHE A 370 -19.29 -4.81 -14.96
N SER A 371 -19.38 -6.15 -14.84
CA SER A 371 -20.19 -7.01 -15.71
C SER A 371 -21.63 -7.10 -15.19
N GLU A 372 -22.57 -7.61 -16.03
CA GLU A 372 -23.97 -7.82 -15.64
C GLU A 372 -24.14 -8.72 -14.41
N THR A 373 -23.19 -9.59 -14.20
CA THR A 373 -23.18 -10.59 -13.13
C THR A 373 -22.40 -10.14 -11.89
N ALA A 374 -21.70 -8.99 -11.96
CA ALA A 374 -20.83 -8.54 -10.87
C ALA A 374 -21.65 -8.17 -9.61
N ARG A 375 -21.85 -9.16 -8.75
CA ARG A 375 -22.35 -9.00 -7.38
C ARG A 375 -21.27 -9.41 -6.39
N MET A 376 -20.34 -8.51 -6.09
CA MET A 376 -19.56 -8.72 -4.87
C MET A 376 -20.55 -8.69 -3.71
N LYS A 377 -20.74 -9.85 -3.05
CA LYS A 377 -21.59 -9.98 -1.85
C LYS A 377 -21.10 -8.98 -0.80
N ARG A 378 -22.02 -8.19 -0.26
CA ARG A 378 -21.76 -7.25 0.85
C ARG A 378 -21.43 -7.97 2.13
#